data_27026b9539fd0b59dd5f758aeb34b30a
#
_entry.id   27026b9539fd0b59dd5f758aeb34b30a
#
_cell.length_a   1.000
_cell.length_b   1.000
_cell.length_c   1.000
_cell.angle_alpha   90.00
_cell.angle_beta   90.00
_cell.angle_gamma   90.00
#
_symmetry.space_group_name_H-M   'P 1'
#
loop_
_entity.id
_entity.type
_entity.pdbx_description
1 polymer ?
#
loop_
_entity_poly.entity_id
_entity_poly.type
_entity_poly.pdbx_seq_one_letter_code
_entity_poly.pdbx_strand_id
1 'polypeptide(L)'
;EFVVKLPEGENLKFRSGGYIQIDIPKYDAIKFSDMDIEEPYREDWDKMKMWDLVTKNPEPTFRAYSMANHPAEGNIIMLNIRIATPPFDRATGTFAKVNPGICSSYIFSRKPGDKVTISGPYGEFFLPDNLPATQELVFIGGGAGMAPMRSHIMHLFKTEKTSRPVSFWYGARALKEVPYMDEFLEIQREFPNFKFHLALDRPDPQADAAGVKYTPGFVHNVLYENYLKNHQAPEDNIYLMCGPPMMISSVVKMLDSLGVPSENILYDNFGS
;
A
#
# COMPACT_ATOMS: atom_id res chain seq x y z
N GLU A 1 -5.11 1.91 8.84
CA GLU A 1 -5.75 0.65 8.44
C GLU A 1 -7.26 0.74 8.65
N PHE A 2 -8.04 0.16 7.73
CA PHE A 2 -9.50 0.06 7.83
C PHE A 2 -9.90 -1.41 7.67
N VAL A 3 -10.54 -1.97 8.70
CA VAL A 3 -10.92 -3.39 8.70
C VAL A 3 -12.44 -3.51 8.67
N VAL A 4 -12.95 -4.22 7.67
CA VAL A 4 -14.36 -4.58 7.54
C VAL A 4 -14.52 -6.04 7.96
N LYS A 5 -15.37 -6.30 8.95
CA LYS A 5 -15.79 -7.65 9.30
C LYS A 5 -17.02 -8.02 8.46
N LEU A 6 -16.94 -9.14 7.77
CA LEU A 6 -18.09 -9.66 7.02
C LEU A 6 -19.17 -10.20 7.98
N PRO A 7 -20.43 -10.31 7.56
CA PRO A 7 -21.48 -10.96 8.35
C PRO A 7 -21.07 -12.37 8.81
N GLU A 8 -21.64 -12.82 9.91
CA GLU A 8 -21.35 -14.16 10.43
C GLU A 8 -21.70 -15.25 9.41
N GLY A 9 -20.78 -16.18 9.18
CA GLY A 9 -20.93 -17.25 8.18
C GLY A 9 -20.56 -16.84 6.74
N GLU A 10 -20.35 -15.55 6.48
CA GLU A 10 -19.92 -15.06 5.18
C GLU A 10 -18.38 -15.15 5.05
N ASN A 11 -17.91 -15.47 3.86
CA ASN A 11 -16.49 -15.45 3.52
C ASN A 11 -16.30 -14.99 2.07
N LEU A 12 -15.47 -14.00 1.88
CA LEU A 12 -15.13 -13.52 0.53
C LEU A 12 -14.00 -14.38 -0.04
N LYS A 13 -14.32 -15.16 -1.08
CA LYS A 13 -13.30 -15.91 -1.82
C LYS A 13 -12.63 -14.98 -2.83
N PHE A 14 -11.33 -14.73 -2.67
CA PHE A 14 -10.56 -13.86 -3.56
C PHE A 14 -9.13 -14.40 -3.77
N ARG A 15 -8.42 -13.83 -4.73
CA ARG A 15 -6.98 -14.04 -4.94
C ARG A 15 -6.23 -12.83 -4.39
N SER A 16 -5.04 -13.05 -3.83
CA SER A 16 -4.14 -11.96 -3.42
C SER A 16 -3.85 -11.02 -4.59
N GLY A 17 -3.87 -9.71 -4.34
CA GLY A 17 -3.86 -8.68 -5.37
C GLY A 17 -5.23 -8.19 -5.80
N GLY A 18 -6.32 -8.87 -5.40
CA GLY A 18 -7.68 -8.43 -5.64
C GLY A 18 -8.09 -7.20 -4.83
N TYR A 19 -9.16 -6.55 -5.26
CA TYR A 19 -9.73 -5.38 -4.60
C TYR A 19 -11.24 -5.52 -4.38
N ILE A 20 -11.77 -4.69 -3.49
CA ILE A 20 -13.21 -4.48 -3.32
C ILE A 20 -13.56 -3.03 -3.66
N GLN A 21 -14.85 -2.77 -3.86
CA GLN A 21 -15.38 -1.42 -3.94
C GLN A 21 -16.18 -1.11 -2.68
N ILE A 22 -16.05 0.12 -2.17
CA ILE A 22 -16.88 0.65 -1.10
C ILE A 22 -17.84 1.67 -1.69
N ASP A 23 -19.13 1.50 -1.46
CA ASP A 23 -20.15 2.45 -1.82
C ASP A 23 -20.19 3.61 -0.82
N ILE A 24 -20.16 4.81 -1.35
CA ILE A 24 -20.17 6.05 -0.58
C ILE A 24 -21.51 6.75 -0.82
N PRO A 25 -22.39 6.85 0.18
CA PRO A 25 -23.66 7.54 0.02
C PRO A 25 -23.47 9.04 -0.15
N LYS A 26 -24.52 9.71 -0.62
CA LYS A 26 -24.62 11.16 -0.53
C LYS A 26 -24.51 11.59 0.94
N TYR A 27 -23.78 12.68 1.20
CA TYR A 27 -23.74 13.35 2.51
C TYR A 27 -23.55 14.86 2.36
N ASP A 28 -24.15 15.63 3.28
CA ASP A 28 -24.12 17.09 3.22
C ASP A 28 -22.80 17.68 3.70
N ALA A 29 -22.23 17.13 4.76
CA ALA A 29 -20.91 17.51 5.28
C ALA A 29 -20.31 16.42 6.18
N ILE A 30 -19.00 16.21 6.03
CA ILE A 30 -18.16 15.49 6.98
C ILE A 30 -17.05 16.45 7.41
N LYS A 31 -16.98 16.76 8.69
CA LYS A 31 -15.93 17.59 9.28
C LYS A 31 -14.75 16.73 9.69
N PHE A 32 -13.54 17.15 9.37
CA PHE A 32 -12.34 16.46 9.79
C PHE A 32 -12.13 16.54 11.31
N SER A 33 -12.65 17.59 11.94
CA SER A 33 -12.67 17.72 13.41
C SER A 33 -13.40 16.58 14.15
N ASP A 34 -14.31 15.88 13.47
CA ASP A 34 -15.11 14.80 14.05
C ASP A 34 -14.49 13.41 13.86
N MET A 35 -13.34 13.36 13.14
CA MET A 35 -12.61 12.12 12.89
C MET A 35 -11.74 11.73 14.10
N ASP A 36 -11.66 10.43 14.34
CA ASP A 36 -10.80 9.89 15.40
C ASP A 36 -9.42 9.57 14.80
N ILE A 37 -8.42 10.36 15.20
CA ILE A 37 -7.05 10.27 14.67
C ILE A 37 -6.09 9.83 15.79
N GLU A 38 -5.33 8.78 15.52
CA GLU A 38 -4.34 8.24 16.45
C GLU A 38 -3.23 9.25 16.76
N GLU A 39 -2.73 9.24 18.00
CA GLU A 39 -1.73 10.17 18.52
C GLU A 39 -0.50 10.40 17.64
N PRO A 40 0.13 9.39 17.02
CA PRO A 40 1.32 9.61 16.19
C PRO A 40 1.10 10.53 14.98
N TYR A 41 -0.17 10.69 14.55
CA TYR A 41 -0.52 11.47 13.37
C TYR A 41 -1.16 12.83 13.70
N ARG A 42 -1.59 13.06 14.94
CA ARG A 42 -2.26 14.32 15.36
C ARG A 42 -1.37 15.53 15.15
N GLU A 43 -0.09 15.43 15.46
CA GLU A 43 0.86 16.53 15.24
C GLU A 43 0.90 17.00 13.78
N ASP A 44 0.84 16.08 12.82
CA ASP A 44 0.80 16.44 11.40
C ASP A 44 -0.53 17.12 11.04
N TRP A 45 -1.64 16.66 11.62
CA TRP A 45 -2.96 17.26 11.44
C TRP A 45 -3.01 18.67 12.00
N ASP A 46 -2.43 18.92 13.17
CA ASP A 46 -2.32 20.24 13.79
C ASP A 46 -1.46 21.19 12.94
N LYS A 47 -0.28 20.75 12.54
CA LYS A 47 0.65 21.54 11.71
C LYS A 47 0.03 21.96 10.38
N MET A 48 -0.73 21.07 9.77
CA MET A 48 -1.37 21.32 8.48
C MET A 48 -2.77 21.93 8.60
N LYS A 49 -3.28 22.11 9.83
CA LYS A 49 -4.66 22.59 10.09
C LYS A 49 -5.73 21.72 9.40
N MET A 50 -5.53 20.41 9.40
CA MET A 50 -6.45 19.49 8.73
C MET A 50 -7.81 19.42 9.40
N TRP A 51 -7.89 19.73 10.70
CA TRP A 51 -9.14 19.76 11.46
C TRP A 51 -10.18 20.75 10.92
N ASP A 52 -9.73 21.80 10.21
CA ASP A 52 -10.61 22.82 9.62
C ASP A 52 -11.26 22.38 8.29
N LEU A 53 -10.84 21.22 7.76
CA LEU A 53 -11.35 20.72 6.50
C LEU A 53 -12.76 20.15 6.66
N VAL A 54 -13.57 20.40 5.61
CA VAL A 54 -14.92 19.84 5.48
C VAL A 54 -15.09 19.32 4.07
N THR A 55 -15.62 18.11 3.94
CA THR A 55 -15.92 17.50 2.66
C THR A 55 -17.42 17.31 2.47
N LYS A 56 -17.88 17.32 1.22
CA LYS A 56 -19.28 17.14 0.81
C LYS A 56 -19.34 16.11 -0.31
N ASN A 57 -20.43 15.36 -0.35
CA ASN A 57 -20.72 14.45 -1.45
C ASN A 57 -22.15 14.63 -1.94
N PRO A 58 -22.37 15.34 -3.05
CA PRO A 58 -23.73 15.63 -3.54
C PRO A 58 -24.44 14.40 -4.12
N GLU A 59 -23.68 13.39 -4.57
CA GLU A 59 -24.21 12.20 -5.25
C GLU A 59 -23.53 10.93 -4.73
N PRO A 60 -24.24 9.80 -4.70
CA PRO A 60 -23.60 8.52 -4.38
C PRO A 60 -22.47 8.21 -5.34
N THR A 61 -21.38 7.66 -4.82
CA THR A 61 -20.21 7.25 -5.59
C THR A 61 -19.60 5.98 -4.99
N PHE A 62 -18.51 5.50 -5.56
CA PHE A 62 -17.76 4.38 -4.99
C PHE A 62 -16.26 4.56 -5.23
N ARG A 63 -15.46 3.77 -4.52
CA ARG A 63 -14.01 3.69 -4.74
C ARG A 63 -13.51 2.26 -4.55
N ALA A 64 -12.59 1.86 -5.43
CA ALA A 64 -11.87 0.60 -5.33
C ALA A 64 -10.73 0.70 -4.31
N TYR A 65 -10.53 -0.35 -3.53
CA TYR A 65 -9.45 -0.50 -2.57
C TYR A 65 -8.90 -1.92 -2.60
N SER A 66 -7.60 -2.05 -2.87
CA SER A 66 -6.91 -3.34 -2.83
C SER A 66 -6.90 -3.91 -1.41
N MET A 67 -7.14 -5.20 -1.29
CA MET A 67 -7.14 -5.89 -0.01
C MET A 67 -5.71 -6.13 0.49
N ALA A 68 -5.47 -5.80 1.76
CA ALA A 68 -4.20 -6.02 2.43
C ALA A 68 -4.14 -7.39 3.13
N ASN A 69 -5.30 -7.96 3.51
CA ASN A 69 -5.36 -9.33 3.99
C ASN A 69 -5.15 -10.32 2.86
N HIS A 70 -4.62 -11.50 3.18
CA HIS A 70 -4.61 -12.63 2.25
C HIS A 70 -5.82 -13.55 2.51
N PRO A 71 -6.18 -14.42 1.55
CA PRO A 71 -7.42 -15.21 1.64
C PRO A 71 -7.61 -16.05 2.90
N ALA A 72 -6.50 -16.51 3.53
CA ALA A 72 -6.56 -17.34 4.73
C ALA A 72 -6.72 -16.58 6.04
N GLU A 73 -6.78 -15.24 6.03
CA GLU A 73 -7.02 -14.42 7.23
C GLU A 73 -8.51 -14.37 7.62
N GLY A 74 -9.37 -15.08 6.89
CA GLY A 74 -10.74 -15.37 7.31
C GLY A 74 -11.76 -14.30 6.90
N ASN A 75 -12.70 -14.06 7.81
CA ASN A 75 -13.92 -13.29 7.60
C ASN A 75 -13.70 -11.77 7.75
N ILE A 76 -12.60 -11.25 7.20
CA ILE A 76 -12.26 -9.83 7.25
C ILE A 76 -11.76 -9.32 5.90
N ILE A 77 -11.92 -8.02 5.69
CA ILE A 77 -11.30 -7.27 4.61
C ILE A 77 -10.45 -6.16 5.24
N MET A 78 -9.15 -6.20 5.00
CA MET A 78 -8.20 -5.19 5.48
C MET A 78 -7.81 -4.26 4.34
N LEU A 79 -7.86 -2.96 4.58
CA LEU A 79 -7.58 -1.94 3.58
C LEU A 79 -6.56 -0.93 4.14
N ASN A 80 -5.64 -0.48 3.28
CA ASN A 80 -4.78 0.65 3.58
C ASN A 80 -5.31 1.88 2.86
N ILE A 81 -5.87 2.81 3.61
CA ILE A 81 -6.53 3.99 3.04
C ILE A 81 -5.83 5.24 3.55
N ARG A 82 -5.35 6.04 2.62
CA ARG A 82 -4.78 7.35 2.92
C ARG A 82 -5.88 8.40 2.79
N ILE A 83 -5.97 9.30 3.78
CA ILE A 83 -6.83 10.47 3.68
C ILE A 83 -6.36 11.38 2.54
N ALA A 84 -7.25 11.70 1.62
CA ALA A 84 -6.97 12.58 0.50
C ALA A 84 -7.37 14.01 0.85
N THR A 85 -6.38 14.87 1.05
CA THR A 85 -6.56 16.30 1.32
C THR A 85 -6.46 17.11 0.03
N PRO A 86 -7.00 18.34 0.00
CA PRO A 86 -6.66 19.29 -1.04
C PRO A 86 -5.15 19.53 -1.11
N PRO A 87 -4.61 19.99 -2.24
CA PRO A 87 -3.20 20.40 -2.31
C PRO A 87 -2.88 21.43 -1.23
N PHE A 88 -1.79 21.20 -0.50
CA PHE A 88 -1.32 22.07 0.56
C PHE A 88 -0.18 22.95 0.05
N ASP A 89 -0.36 24.26 0.10
CA ASP A 89 0.66 25.24 -0.22
C ASP A 89 1.53 25.52 1.01
N ARG A 90 2.76 25.07 0.98
CA ARG A 90 3.70 25.25 2.09
C ARG A 90 4.14 26.71 2.29
N ALA A 91 4.08 27.52 1.25
CA ALA A 91 4.48 28.93 1.34
C ALA A 91 3.44 29.76 2.10
N THR A 92 2.15 29.46 1.89
CA THR A 92 1.05 30.17 2.55
C THR A 92 0.53 29.44 3.80
N GLY A 93 0.89 28.16 3.98
CA GLY A 93 0.38 27.32 5.07
C GLY A 93 -1.13 27.02 4.94
N THR A 94 -1.67 26.99 3.71
CA THR A 94 -3.10 26.80 3.47
C THR A 94 -3.37 25.70 2.45
N PHE A 95 -4.55 25.09 2.55
CA PHE A 95 -5.06 24.16 1.53
C PHE A 95 -5.70 24.92 0.36
N ALA A 96 -5.59 24.35 -0.83
CA ALA A 96 -6.37 24.81 -1.97
C ALA A 96 -7.88 24.70 -1.67
N LYS A 97 -8.66 25.64 -2.21
CA LYS A 97 -10.13 25.71 -2.01
C LYS A 97 -10.85 24.71 -2.93
N VAL A 98 -10.54 23.43 -2.78
CA VAL A 98 -11.23 22.33 -3.46
C VAL A 98 -11.73 21.33 -2.42
N ASN A 99 -12.74 20.53 -2.79
CA ASN A 99 -13.30 19.53 -1.88
C ASN A 99 -12.24 18.48 -1.54
N PRO A 100 -12.06 18.10 -0.27
CA PRO A 100 -11.25 16.93 0.10
C PRO A 100 -11.76 15.62 -0.54
N GLY A 101 -10.95 14.59 -0.53
CA GLY A 101 -11.30 13.30 -1.11
C GLY A 101 -12.57 12.72 -0.48
N ILE A 102 -13.62 12.60 -1.27
CA ILE A 102 -14.96 12.19 -0.83
C ILE A 102 -14.95 10.83 -0.15
N CYS A 103 -14.35 9.83 -0.80
CA CYS A 103 -14.39 8.45 -0.34
C CYS A 103 -13.53 8.24 0.90
N SER A 104 -12.29 8.74 0.89
CA SER A 104 -11.40 8.62 2.05
C SER A 104 -11.94 9.37 3.27
N SER A 105 -12.54 10.55 3.09
CA SER A 105 -13.17 11.29 4.19
C SER A 105 -14.36 10.55 4.79
N TYR A 106 -15.19 9.91 3.95
CA TYR A 106 -16.28 9.07 4.43
C TYR A 106 -15.74 7.91 5.27
N ILE A 107 -14.72 7.20 4.80
CA ILE A 107 -14.13 6.07 5.52
C ILE A 107 -13.52 6.51 6.85
N PHE A 108 -12.76 7.60 6.88
CA PHE A 108 -12.17 8.15 8.10
C PHE A 108 -13.22 8.66 9.11
N SER A 109 -14.42 8.97 8.65
CA SER A 109 -15.53 9.35 9.54
C SER A 109 -16.25 8.15 10.17
N ARG A 110 -15.96 6.92 9.72
CA ARG A 110 -16.59 5.71 10.28
C ARG A 110 -15.97 5.34 11.61
N LYS A 111 -16.81 4.79 12.46
CA LYS A 111 -16.40 4.30 13.79
C LYS A 111 -16.59 2.79 13.87
N PRO A 112 -15.88 2.10 14.77
CA PRO A 112 -16.11 0.67 14.99
C PRO A 112 -17.60 0.38 15.25
N GLY A 113 -18.14 -0.58 14.48
CA GLY A 113 -19.57 -0.93 14.49
C GLY A 113 -20.40 -0.25 13.40
N ASP A 114 -19.90 0.78 12.73
CA ASP A 114 -20.58 1.35 11.57
C ASP A 114 -20.58 0.35 10.40
N LYS A 115 -21.67 0.37 9.63
CA LYS A 115 -21.81 -0.47 8.45
C LYS A 115 -21.34 0.26 7.20
N VAL A 116 -20.65 -0.46 6.32
CA VAL A 116 -20.30 -0.02 4.97
C VAL A 116 -20.78 -1.04 3.96
N THR A 117 -21.19 -0.56 2.78
CA THR A 117 -21.59 -1.44 1.67
C THR A 117 -20.37 -1.69 0.80
N ILE A 118 -20.07 -2.95 0.59
CA ILE A 118 -18.95 -3.37 -0.27
C ILE A 118 -19.43 -4.27 -1.38
N SER A 119 -18.72 -4.28 -2.49
CA SER A 119 -18.89 -5.21 -3.61
C SER A 119 -17.54 -5.76 -4.06
N GLY A 120 -17.55 -6.93 -4.68
CA GLY A 120 -16.34 -7.62 -5.13
C GLY A 120 -16.39 -9.13 -4.85
N PRO A 121 -15.24 -9.85 -4.98
CA PRO A 121 -13.92 -9.31 -5.31
C PRO A 121 -13.77 -9.00 -6.80
N TYR A 122 -12.86 -8.06 -7.10
CA TYR A 122 -12.45 -7.68 -8.45
C TYR A 122 -10.93 -7.69 -8.56
N GLY A 123 -10.38 -7.52 -9.76
CA GLY A 123 -8.95 -7.27 -9.99
C GLY A 123 -8.31 -8.20 -10.99
N GLU A 124 -7.12 -7.79 -11.43
CA GLU A 124 -6.28 -8.52 -12.40
C GLU A 124 -4.80 -8.55 -11.96
N PHE A 125 -4.47 -7.91 -10.85
CA PHE A 125 -3.10 -7.84 -10.33
C PHE A 125 -2.72 -9.13 -9.61
N PHE A 126 -2.66 -10.23 -10.36
CA PHE A 126 -2.39 -11.56 -9.84
C PHE A 126 -1.02 -12.06 -10.29
N LEU A 127 -0.40 -12.91 -9.45
CA LEU A 127 0.73 -13.69 -9.90
C LEU A 127 0.31 -14.63 -11.03
N PRO A 128 1.12 -14.77 -12.09
CA PRO A 128 0.89 -15.77 -13.13
C PRO A 128 0.83 -17.20 -12.56
N ASP A 129 -0.12 -18.00 -13.01
CA ASP A 129 -0.40 -19.32 -12.40
C ASP A 129 0.71 -20.36 -12.62
N ASN A 130 1.54 -20.23 -13.67
CA ASN A 130 2.52 -21.24 -14.10
C ASN A 130 3.97 -20.77 -13.98
N LEU A 131 4.29 -19.95 -12.98
CA LEU A 131 5.67 -19.52 -12.77
C LEU A 131 6.56 -20.66 -12.28
N PRO A 132 7.75 -20.86 -12.86
CA PRO A 132 8.72 -21.81 -12.34
C PRO A 132 9.00 -21.58 -10.85
N ALA A 133 9.10 -22.65 -10.06
CA ALA A 133 9.32 -22.54 -8.62
C ALA A 133 10.65 -21.86 -8.24
N THR A 134 11.60 -21.81 -9.16
CA THR A 134 12.91 -21.15 -8.98
C THR A 134 12.92 -19.70 -9.42
N GLN A 135 11.86 -19.22 -10.11
CA GLN A 135 11.81 -17.86 -10.59
C GLN A 135 11.63 -16.87 -9.44
N GLU A 136 12.49 -15.89 -9.37
CA GLU A 136 12.48 -14.88 -8.32
C GLU A 136 11.34 -13.88 -8.48
N LEU A 137 10.76 -13.48 -7.35
CA LEU A 137 9.76 -12.41 -7.27
C LEU A 137 10.35 -11.20 -6.56
N VAL A 138 10.28 -10.05 -7.22
CA VAL A 138 10.71 -8.76 -6.67
C VAL A 138 9.49 -7.87 -6.50
N PHE A 139 9.06 -7.68 -5.26
CA PHE A 139 7.97 -6.79 -4.90
C PHE A 139 8.48 -5.39 -4.64
N ILE A 140 7.79 -4.37 -5.16
CA ILE A 140 8.16 -2.97 -4.98
C ILE A 140 6.91 -2.19 -4.58
N GLY A 141 6.93 -1.59 -3.39
CA GLY A 141 5.78 -0.91 -2.82
C GLY A 141 6.07 0.51 -2.35
N GLY A 142 5.01 1.32 -2.26
CA GLY A 142 5.08 2.65 -1.66
C GLY A 142 3.70 3.17 -1.28
N GLY A 143 3.59 3.83 -0.13
CA GLY A 143 2.32 4.36 0.36
C GLY A 143 1.22 3.31 0.46
N ALA A 144 0.02 3.60 -0.06
CA ALA A 144 -1.12 2.68 -0.05
C ALA A 144 -0.92 1.42 -0.90
N GLY A 145 0.10 1.39 -1.77
CA GLY A 145 0.52 0.20 -2.52
C GLY A 145 1.01 -0.94 -1.63
N MET A 146 1.19 -0.71 -0.33
CA MET A 146 1.42 -1.75 0.66
C MET A 146 0.33 -2.83 0.68
N ALA A 147 -0.94 -2.47 0.45
CA ALA A 147 -2.06 -3.40 0.57
C ALA A 147 -1.91 -4.66 -0.30
N PRO A 148 -1.81 -4.59 -1.64
CA PRO A 148 -1.64 -5.79 -2.45
C PRO A 148 -0.30 -6.48 -2.20
N MET A 149 0.76 -5.75 -1.85
CA MET A 149 2.06 -6.35 -1.53
C MET A 149 1.95 -7.25 -0.30
N ARG A 150 1.33 -6.77 0.79
CA ARG A 150 1.10 -7.59 1.98
C ARG A 150 0.27 -8.83 1.66
N SER A 151 -0.82 -8.66 0.92
CA SER A 151 -1.69 -9.78 0.54
C SER A 151 -0.93 -10.89 -0.20
N HIS A 152 -0.14 -10.55 -1.21
CA HIS A 152 0.68 -11.50 -1.96
C HIS A 152 1.73 -12.18 -1.09
N ILE A 153 2.52 -11.40 -0.34
CA ILE A 153 3.63 -11.91 0.46
C ILE A 153 3.12 -12.84 1.56
N MET A 154 2.05 -12.43 2.27
CA MET A 154 1.44 -13.29 3.30
C MET A 154 0.91 -14.59 2.71
N HIS A 155 0.27 -14.55 1.55
CA HIS A 155 -0.20 -15.75 0.87
C HIS A 155 0.95 -16.69 0.50
N LEU A 156 2.01 -16.18 -0.11
CA LEU A 156 3.18 -16.95 -0.51
C LEU A 156 3.85 -17.65 0.68
N PHE A 157 3.99 -16.97 1.82
CA PHE A 157 4.75 -17.49 2.95
C PHE A 157 3.88 -18.17 4.01
N LYS A 158 2.71 -17.64 4.32
CA LYS A 158 1.86 -18.23 5.38
C LYS A 158 0.94 -19.34 4.84
N THR A 159 0.55 -19.31 3.56
CA THR A 159 -0.31 -20.33 2.94
C THR A 159 0.46 -21.31 2.07
N GLU A 160 1.18 -20.83 1.05
CA GLU A 160 1.87 -21.69 0.09
C GLU A 160 3.21 -22.24 0.61
N LYS A 161 3.81 -21.60 1.62
CA LYS A 161 5.14 -21.94 2.15
C LYS A 161 6.20 -22.00 1.04
N THR A 162 6.19 -20.99 0.17
CA THR A 162 7.03 -20.97 -1.03
C THR A 162 8.52 -21.07 -0.71
N SER A 163 9.27 -21.82 -1.52
CA SER A 163 10.74 -21.89 -1.46
C SER A 163 11.46 -20.97 -2.45
N ARG A 164 10.69 -20.26 -3.33
CA ARG A 164 11.28 -19.34 -4.32
C ARG A 164 11.92 -18.13 -3.65
N PRO A 165 12.98 -17.55 -4.24
CA PRO A 165 13.52 -16.29 -3.76
C PRO A 165 12.48 -15.16 -3.89
N VAL A 166 12.27 -14.41 -2.82
CA VAL A 166 11.36 -13.26 -2.78
C VAL A 166 12.04 -12.11 -2.09
N SER A 167 12.02 -10.94 -2.70
CA SER A 167 12.43 -9.69 -2.07
C SER A 167 11.31 -8.67 -2.10
N PHE A 168 11.19 -7.88 -1.02
CA PHE A 168 10.24 -6.79 -0.93
C PHE A 168 10.97 -5.48 -0.64
N TRP A 169 10.86 -4.55 -1.56
CA TRP A 169 11.47 -3.21 -1.51
C TRP A 169 10.37 -2.17 -1.29
N TYR A 170 10.36 -1.55 -0.12
CA TYR A 170 9.33 -0.58 0.22
C TYR A 170 9.91 0.82 0.40
N GLY A 171 9.32 1.78 -0.29
CA GLY A 171 9.70 3.19 -0.23
C GLY A 171 8.72 4.01 0.62
N ALA A 172 9.25 4.77 1.59
CA ALA A 172 8.49 5.69 2.42
C ALA A 172 9.27 6.99 2.66
N ARG A 173 8.59 8.01 3.20
CA ARG A 173 9.24 9.28 3.59
C ARG A 173 9.77 9.24 5.03
N ALA A 174 9.12 8.47 5.89
CA ALA A 174 9.49 8.32 7.28
C ALA A 174 9.02 6.96 7.82
N LEU A 175 9.65 6.49 8.90
CA LEU A 175 9.33 5.22 9.53
C LEU A 175 7.83 5.09 9.90
N LYS A 176 7.22 6.15 10.41
CA LYS A 176 5.78 6.16 10.77
C LYS A 176 4.82 5.91 9.60
N GLU A 177 5.32 5.96 8.35
CA GLU A 177 4.53 5.67 7.14
C GLU A 177 4.69 4.21 6.66
N VAL A 178 5.37 3.35 7.43
CA VAL A 178 5.64 1.95 7.06
C VAL A 178 4.71 1.01 7.84
N PRO A 179 3.56 0.61 7.28
CA PRO A 179 2.68 -0.33 7.94
C PRO A 179 3.25 -1.76 7.86
N TYR A 180 2.87 -2.62 8.81
CA TYR A 180 3.17 -4.07 8.83
C TYR A 180 4.66 -4.45 8.83
N MET A 181 5.56 -3.53 9.15
CA MET A 181 7.00 -3.80 9.12
C MET A 181 7.37 -5.01 9.97
N ASP A 182 6.79 -5.14 11.17
CA ASP A 182 7.06 -6.25 12.09
C ASP A 182 6.67 -7.61 11.49
N GLU A 183 5.57 -7.66 10.73
CA GLU A 183 5.12 -8.87 10.04
C GLU A 183 6.13 -9.31 8.96
N PHE A 184 6.67 -8.37 8.17
CA PHE A 184 7.71 -8.70 7.17
C PHE A 184 9.03 -9.10 7.80
N LEU A 185 9.42 -8.47 8.91
CA LEU A 185 10.60 -8.88 9.66
C LEU A 185 10.42 -10.27 10.29
N GLU A 186 9.20 -10.61 10.71
CA GLU A 186 8.90 -11.98 11.18
C GLU A 186 9.03 -13.00 10.06
N ILE A 187 8.43 -12.76 8.89
CA ILE A 187 8.59 -13.64 7.71
C ILE A 187 10.08 -13.79 7.36
N GLN A 188 10.85 -12.71 7.38
CA GLN A 188 12.29 -12.74 7.07
C GLN A 188 13.08 -13.61 8.08
N ARG A 189 12.67 -13.64 9.35
CA ARG A 189 13.28 -14.54 10.36
C ARG A 189 12.88 -16.01 10.15
N GLU A 190 11.63 -16.23 9.76
CA GLU A 190 11.07 -17.57 9.57
C GLU A 190 11.53 -18.21 8.24
N PHE A 191 11.66 -17.43 7.18
CA PHE A 191 11.94 -17.89 5.82
C PHE A 191 13.23 -17.26 5.26
N PRO A 192 14.34 -18.03 5.12
CA PRO A 192 15.61 -17.48 4.65
C PRO A 192 15.59 -16.99 3.20
N ASN A 193 14.61 -17.44 2.41
CA ASN A 193 14.39 -17.05 1.02
C ASN A 193 13.57 -15.74 0.87
N PHE A 194 13.18 -15.08 1.96
CA PHE A 194 12.54 -13.76 1.96
C PHE A 194 13.48 -12.68 2.46
N LYS A 195 13.51 -11.54 1.76
CA LYS A 195 14.27 -10.35 2.18
C LYS A 195 13.38 -9.11 2.10
N PHE A 196 13.31 -8.36 3.22
CA PHE A 196 12.63 -7.08 3.29
C PHE A 196 13.65 -5.94 3.30
N HIS A 197 13.46 -4.95 2.43
CA HIS A 197 14.32 -3.79 2.27
C HIS A 197 13.50 -2.50 2.38
N LEU A 198 13.84 -1.66 3.34
CA LEU A 198 13.21 -0.36 3.54
C LEU A 198 14.08 0.74 2.95
N ALA A 199 13.47 1.56 2.09
CA ALA A 199 14.05 2.79 1.57
C ALA A 199 13.30 3.98 2.16
N LEU A 200 14.03 4.93 2.79
CA LEU A 200 13.46 6.21 3.23
C LEU A 200 14.05 7.33 2.38
N ASP A 201 13.22 8.26 1.91
CA ASP A 201 13.64 9.31 0.96
C ASP A 201 14.78 10.19 1.50
N ARG A 202 14.93 10.22 2.83
CA ARG A 202 15.98 10.92 3.58
C ARG A 202 16.31 10.20 4.88
N PRO A 203 17.40 10.54 5.57
CA PRO A 203 17.68 10.07 6.93
C PRO A 203 16.52 10.36 7.88
N ASP A 204 16.14 9.37 8.69
CA ASP A 204 15.04 9.46 9.65
C ASP A 204 15.55 9.23 11.08
N PRO A 205 15.63 10.29 11.92
CA PRO A 205 16.10 10.16 13.30
C PRO A 205 15.26 9.22 14.16
N GLN A 206 13.96 9.03 13.84
CA GLN A 206 13.10 8.08 14.57
C GLN A 206 13.46 6.64 14.22
N ALA A 207 13.75 6.37 12.94
CA ALA A 207 14.23 5.06 12.49
C ALA A 207 15.60 4.74 13.11
N ASP A 208 16.51 5.72 13.12
CA ASP A 208 17.84 5.57 13.73
C ASP A 208 17.75 5.27 15.24
N ALA A 209 16.92 6.03 15.97
CA ALA A 209 16.69 5.83 17.39
C ALA A 209 16.03 4.47 17.72
N ALA A 210 15.18 3.97 16.83
CA ALA A 210 14.54 2.66 16.94
C ALA A 210 15.44 1.50 16.47
N GLY A 211 16.64 1.78 15.95
CA GLY A 211 17.54 0.76 15.40
C GLY A 211 17.01 0.06 14.15
N VAL A 212 16.11 0.69 13.42
CA VAL A 212 15.52 0.15 12.20
C VAL A 212 16.53 0.27 11.05
N LYS A 213 16.78 -0.85 10.36
CA LYS A 213 17.64 -0.84 9.18
C LYS A 213 16.88 -0.32 7.96
N TYR A 214 17.39 0.71 7.33
CA TYR A 214 16.89 1.28 6.07
C TYR A 214 18.04 1.80 5.22
N THR A 215 17.76 2.07 3.95
CA THR A 215 18.70 2.75 3.04
C THR A 215 18.12 4.10 2.65
N PRO A 216 18.83 5.23 2.85
CA PRO A 216 18.37 6.54 2.38
C PRO A 216 18.29 6.60 0.86
N GLY A 217 17.18 7.12 0.33
CA GLY A 217 16.97 7.32 -1.10
C GLY A 217 15.61 6.81 -1.59
N PHE A 218 15.32 7.10 -2.86
CA PHE A 218 14.12 6.57 -3.51
C PHE A 218 14.26 5.07 -3.77
N VAL A 219 13.18 4.32 -3.59
CA VAL A 219 13.17 2.86 -3.65
C VAL A 219 13.75 2.29 -4.96
N HIS A 220 13.51 2.93 -6.12
CA HIS A 220 14.06 2.46 -7.40
C HIS A 220 15.59 2.58 -7.45
N ASN A 221 16.17 3.65 -6.90
CA ASN A 221 17.62 3.80 -6.82
C ASN A 221 18.23 2.81 -5.82
N VAL A 222 17.56 2.64 -4.65
CA VAL A 222 17.99 1.70 -3.62
C VAL A 222 17.97 0.27 -4.16
N LEU A 223 16.91 -0.13 -4.86
CA LEU A 223 16.81 -1.44 -5.51
C LEU A 223 17.91 -1.64 -6.55
N TYR A 224 18.13 -0.64 -7.42
CA TYR A 224 19.17 -0.72 -8.44
C TYR A 224 20.57 -0.86 -7.84
N GLU A 225 20.97 0.07 -6.98
CA GLU A 225 22.34 0.13 -6.45
C GLU A 225 22.68 -1.05 -5.52
N ASN A 226 21.71 -1.54 -4.74
CA ASN A 226 21.98 -2.59 -3.76
C ASN A 226 21.68 -4.01 -4.27
N TYR A 227 21.01 -4.14 -5.43
CA TYR A 227 20.61 -5.44 -5.92
C TYR A 227 20.74 -5.60 -7.44
N LEU A 228 19.96 -4.87 -8.24
CA LEU A 228 19.82 -5.16 -9.67
C LEU A 228 21.10 -4.84 -10.48
N LYS A 229 21.88 -3.86 -10.06
CA LYS A 229 23.15 -3.48 -10.70
C LYS A 229 24.14 -4.66 -10.86
N ASN A 230 24.12 -5.58 -9.90
CA ASN A 230 25.01 -6.74 -9.88
C ASN A 230 24.25 -8.06 -10.08
N HIS A 231 22.95 -8.02 -10.39
CA HIS A 231 22.16 -9.20 -10.66
C HIS A 231 22.54 -9.78 -12.03
N GLN A 232 22.73 -11.10 -12.12
CA GLN A 232 23.24 -11.73 -13.34
C GLN A 232 22.20 -11.77 -14.46
N ALA A 233 20.92 -11.93 -14.11
CA ALA A 233 19.81 -12.03 -15.07
C ALA A 233 18.57 -11.31 -14.51
N PRO A 234 18.57 -9.96 -14.38
CA PRO A 234 17.42 -9.21 -13.87
C PRO A 234 16.18 -9.36 -14.76
N GLU A 235 16.38 -9.64 -16.06
CA GLU A 235 15.33 -9.88 -17.04
C GLU A 235 14.49 -11.14 -16.77
N ASP A 236 15.03 -12.10 -16.03
CA ASP A 236 14.35 -13.37 -15.72
C ASP A 236 13.42 -13.26 -14.50
N ASN A 237 13.51 -12.17 -13.71
CA ASN A 237 12.71 -11.98 -12.52
C ASN A 237 11.29 -11.49 -12.86
N ILE A 238 10.34 -11.77 -11.97
CA ILE A 238 9.00 -11.17 -12.03
C ILE A 238 8.95 -10.01 -11.03
N TYR A 239 8.56 -8.85 -11.52
CA TYR A 239 8.43 -7.62 -10.74
C TYR A 239 6.97 -7.30 -10.52
N LEU A 240 6.58 -7.13 -9.25
CA LEU A 240 5.23 -6.72 -8.86
C LEU A 240 5.32 -5.39 -8.15
N MET A 241 4.65 -4.36 -8.67
CA MET A 241 4.74 -3.05 -8.05
C MET A 241 3.39 -2.38 -7.86
N CYS A 242 3.26 -1.66 -6.75
CA CYS A 242 2.10 -0.84 -6.46
C CYS A 242 2.51 0.37 -5.60
N GLY A 243 2.05 1.55 -5.98
CA GLY A 243 2.38 2.78 -5.26
C GLY A 243 2.14 4.05 -6.08
N PRO A 244 2.75 5.17 -5.67
CA PRO A 244 2.58 6.45 -6.37
C PRO A 244 3.00 6.37 -7.85
N PRO A 245 2.28 7.04 -8.77
CA PRO A 245 2.58 7.00 -10.21
C PRO A 245 4.02 7.34 -10.57
N MET A 246 4.62 8.32 -9.87
CA MET A 246 6.04 8.68 -10.07
C MET A 246 6.99 7.54 -9.71
N MET A 247 6.69 6.78 -8.65
CA MET A 247 7.48 5.61 -8.26
C MET A 247 7.38 4.52 -9.33
N ILE A 248 6.16 4.17 -9.76
CA ILE A 248 5.93 3.15 -10.81
C ILE A 248 6.68 3.55 -12.08
N SER A 249 6.51 4.78 -12.56
CA SER A 249 7.20 5.27 -13.76
C SER A 249 8.72 5.19 -13.66
N SER A 250 9.29 5.50 -12.48
CA SER A 250 10.74 5.44 -12.28
C SER A 250 11.25 4.00 -12.25
N VAL A 251 10.51 3.10 -11.61
CA VAL A 251 10.84 1.66 -11.57
C VAL A 251 10.75 1.05 -12.97
N VAL A 252 9.66 1.30 -13.71
CA VAL A 252 9.49 0.79 -15.09
C VAL A 252 10.65 1.23 -15.98
N LYS A 253 11.00 2.53 -15.98
CA LYS A 253 12.15 3.02 -16.77
C LYS A 253 13.46 2.35 -16.39
N MET A 254 13.68 2.11 -15.12
CA MET A 254 14.88 1.39 -14.65
C MET A 254 14.88 -0.05 -15.15
N LEU A 255 13.76 -0.79 -15.01
CA LEU A 255 13.64 -2.17 -15.48
C LEU A 255 13.78 -2.28 -17.01
N ASP A 256 13.17 -1.37 -17.76
CA ASP A 256 13.34 -1.28 -19.23
C ASP A 256 14.83 -1.13 -19.60
N SER A 257 15.58 -0.29 -18.87
CA SER A 257 17.01 -0.09 -19.11
C SER A 257 17.86 -1.33 -18.82
N LEU A 258 17.34 -2.26 -18.01
CA LEU A 258 17.95 -3.56 -17.71
C LEU A 258 17.49 -4.69 -18.64
N GLY A 259 16.64 -4.37 -19.64
CA GLY A 259 16.15 -5.34 -20.61
C GLY A 259 15.05 -6.26 -20.09
N VAL A 260 14.38 -5.89 -18.99
CA VAL A 260 13.28 -6.68 -18.42
C VAL A 260 12.09 -6.67 -19.38
N PRO A 261 11.58 -7.85 -19.82
CA PRO A 261 10.41 -7.93 -20.68
C PRO A 261 9.16 -7.36 -20.00
N SER A 262 8.29 -6.72 -20.77
CA SER A 262 7.07 -6.09 -20.24
C SER A 262 6.12 -7.09 -19.57
N GLU A 263 6.09 -8.33 -20.02
CA GLU A 263 5.31 -9.42 -19.39
C GLU A 263 5.80 -9.82 -18.00
N ASN A 264 7.04 -9.48 -17.66
CA ASN A 264 7.62 -9.70 -16.33
C ASN A 264 7.42 -8.50 -15.40
N ILE A 265 6.79 -7.42 -15.88
CA ILE A 265 6.54 -6.19 -15.12
C ILE A 265 5.05 -6.05 -14.85
N LEU A 266 4.62 -6.42 -13.65
CA LEU A 266 3.24 -6.36 -13.22
C LEU A 266 3.05 -5.18 -12.27
N TYR A 267 2.06 -4.35 -12.52
CA TYR A 267 1.76 -3.24 -11.59
C TYR A 267 0.27 -2.95 -11.51
N ASP A 268 -0.13 -2.52 -10.32
CA ASP A 268 -1.47 -1.97 -10.07
C ASP A 268 -1.35 -0.45 -9.93
N ASN A 269 -2.09 0.25 -10.78
CA ASN A 269 -2.11 1.71 -10.79
C ASN A 269 -3.41 2.18 -10.13
N PHE A 270 -3.30 2.72 -8.93
CA PHE A 270 -4.46 3.28 -8.19
C PHE A 270 -5.00 4.56 -8.84
N GLY A 271 -5.22 4.57 -10.13
CA GLY A 271 -5.79 5.63 -10.95
C GLY A 271 -5.80 7.03 -10.33
N SER A 272 -5.29 7.98 -11.04
CA SER A 272 -5.40 9.41 -10.71
C SER A 272 -6.84 9.88 -10.70
#